data_03bf016bdbe3bee0353b84078b124414
#
_entry.id   03bf016bdbe3bee0353b84078b124414
#
_cell.length_a   1.000
_cell.length_b   1.000
_cell.length_c   1.000
_cell.angle_alpha   90.00
_cell.angle_beta   90.00
_cell.angle_gamma   90.00
#
_symmetry.space_group_name_H-M   'P 1'
#
loop_
_entity.id
_entity.type
_entity.pdbx_description
1 polymer ?
#
loop_
_entity_poly.entity_id
_entity_poly.type
_entity_poly.pdbx_seq_one_letter_code
_entity_poly.pdbx_strand_id
1 'polypeptide(L)'
;MNVIRHFVAMLILGTTAFSPAHEKIPSPVKDDNNVIDNTLDSLNKARTARPVAGSTRKGDNPVLFLVGNSTMRTGTLGNGSNGQWGWGYFLPEYFDPDKITVENHALGGMSSRTFYNRLWSDVLAGVQKGDWVIIELGHNDNGPYDSGRARASIPGIGDESLAVTIEETGVRDTVYTYGEYMRRYIKDVKSRGAYPILFSLTPRNAWVDTDSTKIARVDSTYGLWARQVAEKEGVPFVNLNDITAAKFERFGKEKVKTMFYLDRIHTSEFGAKVNAESAVEGIAALDDVALKNYLLPEPVDTITGASRRNGQPILFTIGDSTVKNEDSDEAGMWGWGSVINELFDHDRISVENHAMAGRSARTFLDEGRWDKIYNALQPGDFVLIQFGHNDGGDINTGKARGELHGSGDESKVFKMPSTGRNQVVYTYGWYLRKFIMDAKEKGAIPIILSHTPRNKWHGDSIESNASTFGRWAREAAERGDACFIDLNSISGKKLQALGKEKSASYFKNDHSHSSLAGARLNAESIAEGLRETGCTLKDFLKEKTQQP
;
A
#
# COMPACT_ATOMS: atom_id res chain seq x y z
N MET A 1 -4.46 32.23 -79.52
CA MET A 1 -4.75 30.87 -79.15
C MET A 1 -3.46 30.30 -78.50
N ASN A 2 -3.33 30.36 -77.20
CA ASN A 2 -2.32 29.64 -76.48
C ASN A 2 -2.84 29.48 -75.01
N VAL A 3 -3.09 28.26 -74.67
CA VAL A 3 -3.63 27.86 -73.37
C VAL A 3 -2.49 27.69 -72.39
N ILE A 4 -2.41 28.55 -71.36
CA ILE A 4 -1.44 28.42 -70.26
C ILE A 4 -2.06 27.51 -69.18
N ARG A 5 -1.45 26.34 -68.96
CA ARG A 5 -1.77 25.44 -67.85
C ARG A 5 -1.03 25.90 -66.61
N HIS A 6 -1.74 26.29 -65.57
CA HIS A 6 -1.18 26.51 -64.24
C HIS A 6 -1.08 25.16 -63.49
N PHE A 7 0.13 24.79 -63.11
CA PHE A 7 0.38 23.74 -62.15
C PHE A 7 0.26 24.34 -60.75
N VAL A 8 -0.74 23.88 -60.01
CA VAL A 8 -0.83 24.14 -58.55
C VAL A 8 -0.05 23.04 -57.86
N ALA A 9 1.08 23.36 -57.26
CA ALA A 9 1.82 22.46 -56.40
C ALA A 9 1.13 22.40 -55.02
N MET A 10 0.54 21.28 -54.72
CA MET A 10 -0.07 20.99 -53.40
C MET A 10 1.05 20.55 -52.46
N LEU A 11 1.43 21.45 -51.53
CA LEU A 11 2.36 21.16 -50.46
C LEU A 11 1.62 20.28 -49.43
N ILE A 12 1.90 18.99 -49.42
CA ILE A 12 1.44 18.09 -48.34
C ILE A 12 2.36 18.30 -47.16
N LEU A 13 1.91 19.06 -46.16
CA LEU A 13 2.51 19.11 -44.84
C LEU A 13 2.18 17.77 -44.13
N GLY A 14 3.15 16.89 -44.13
CA GLY A 14 3.09 15.68 -43.32
C GLY A 14 3.17 16.06 -41.82
N THR A 15 2.05 16.09 -41.16
CA THR A 15 2.01 16.07 -39.70
C THR A 15 2.42 14.68 -39.24
N THR A 16 3.67 14.50 -38.87
CA THR A 16 4.11 13.37 -38.09
C THR A 16 3.45 13.49 -36.71
N ALA A 17 2.36 12.75 -36.51
CA ALA A 17 1.83 12.55 -35.20
C ALA A 17 2.89 11.80 -34.37
N PHE A 18 3.53 12.52 -33.47
CA PHE A 18 4.26 11.89 -32.37
C PHE A 18 3.22 11.16 -31.50
N SER A 19 3.07 9.85 -31.70
CA SER A 19 2.52 8.98 -30.68
C SER A 19 3.45 9.08 -29.48
N PRO A 20 2.95 9.42 -28.28
CA PRO A 20 3.78 9.28 -27.09
C PRO A 20 4.14 7.80 -27.00
N ALA A 21 5.44 7.51 -27.08
CA ALA A 21 5.94 6.18 -26.78
C ALA A 21 5.37 5.81 -25.40
N HIS A 22 4.52 4.80 -25.36
CA HIS A 22 4.21 4.15 -24.11
C HIS A 22 5.55 3.66 -23.56
N GLU A 23 6.07 4.36 -22.55
CA GLU A 23 7.17 3.86 -21.74
C GLU A 23 6.76 2.48 -21.28
N LYS A 24 7.38 1.45 -21.87
CA LYS A 24 7.22 0.08 -21.41
C LYS A 24 7.70 0.09 -19.96
N ILE A 25 6.77 -0.06 -19.03
CA ILE A 25 7.12 -0.42 -17.66
C ILE A 25 8.09 -1.60 -17.81
N PRO A 26 9.33 -1.48 -17.30
CA PRO A 26 10.29 -2.58 -17.41
C PRO A 26 9.61 -3.82 -16.85
N SER A 27 9.54 -4.86 -17.66
CA SER A 27 9.06 -6.15 -17.17
C SER A 27 9.93 -6.49 -15.97
N PRO A 28 9.37 -6.81 -14.80
CA PRO A 28 10.17 -7.24 -13.66
C PRO A 28 11.08 -8.35 -14.13
N VAL A 29 12.34 -8.31 -13.70
CA VAL A 29 13.29 -9.40 -13.96
C VAL A 29 12.55 -10.68 -13.63
N LYS A 30 12.36 -11.55 -14.62
CA LYS A 30 11.73 -12.85 -14.42
C LYS A 30 12.59 -13.62 -13.41
N ASP A 31 12.22 -13.53 -12.16
CA ASP A 31 12.54 -14.59 -11.21
C ASP A 31 11.62 -15.75 -11.62
N ASP A 32 12.17 -16.91 -11.94
CA ASP A 32 11.42 -18.08 -12.40
C ASP A 32 10.33 -18.53 -11.41
N ASN A 33 10.35 -17.98 -10.19
CA ASN A 33 9.33 -18.14 -9.16
C ASN A 33 8.12 -17.18 -9.28
N ASN A 34 8.14 -16.19 -10.18
CA ASN A 34 7.11 -15.14 -10.30
C ASN A 34 6.16 -15.34 -11.48
N VAL A 35 6.30 -16.39 -12.26
CA VAL A 35 5.34 -16.70 -13.32
C VAL A 35 4.06 -17.21 -12.66
N ILE A 36 2.94 -16.54 -12.91
CA ILE A 36 1.62 -17.09 -12.60
C ILE A 36 1.43 -18.32 -13.48
N ASP A 37 1.88 -19.46 -12.97
CA ASP A 37 1.71 -20.73 -13.61
C ASP A 37 0.27 -21.19 -13.36
N ASN A 38 -0.54 -21.20 -14.43
CA ASN A 38 -1.91 -21.70 -14.42
C ASN A 38 -2.00 -23.16 -14.90
N THR A 39 -0.87 -23.88 -14.91
CA THR A 39 -0.90 -25.32 -15.19
C THR A 39 -1.72 -26.07 -14.14
N LEU A 40 -2.16 -27.26 -14.50
CA LEU A 40 -2.93 -28.13 -13.59
C LEU A 40 -2.14 -28.43 -12.31
N ASP A 41 -0.82 -28.57 -12.40
CA ASP A 41 0.07 -28.81 -11.27
C ASP A 41 0.15 -27.59 -10.34
N SER A 42 0.22 -26.39 -10.90
CA SER A 42 0.23 -25.16 -10.16
C SER A 42 -1.11 -24.91 -9.46
N LEU A 43 -2.22 -25.18 -10.14
CA LEU A 43 -3.55 -25.13 -9.54
C LEU A 43 -3.69 -26.16 -8.41
N ASN A 44 -3.14 -27.34 -8.54
CA ASN A 44 -3.15 -28.35 -7.49
C ASN A 44 -2.32 -27.93 -6.28
N LYS A 45 -1.13 -27.36 -6.49
CA LYS A 45 -0.31 -26.80 -5.41
C LYS A 45 -1.02 -25.64 -4.70
N ALA A 46 -1.63 -24.72 -5.45
CA ALA A 46 -2.38 -23.62 -4.89
C ALA A 46 -3.63 -24.10 -4.13
N ARG A 47 -4.26 -25.19 -4.58
CA ARG A 47 -5.39 -25.82 -3.90
C ARG A 47 -4.97 -26.42 -2.55
N THR A 48 -3.83 -27.08 -2.48
CA THR A 48 -3.30 -27.65 -1.23
C THR A 48 -2.82 -26.59 -0.23
N ALA A 49 -2.48 -25.39 -0.72
CA ALA A 49 -2.10 -24.26 0.15
C ALA A 49 -3.31 -23.52 0.77
N ARG A 50 -4.56 -23.85 0.34
CA ARG A 50 -5.77 -23.31 0.96
C ARG A 50 -6.09 -24.09 2.25
N PRO A 51 -6.77 -23.48 3.23
CA PRO A 51 -7.22 -24.22 4.40
C PRO A 51 -8.21 -25.31 3.99
N VAL A 52 -8.28 -26.39 4.74
CA VAL A 52 -9.41 -27.30 4.66
C VAL A 52 -10.63 -26.57 5.24
N ALA A 53 -11.74 -26.58 4.51
CA ALA A 53 -12.91 -25.78 4.88
C ALA A 53 -13.43 -26.17 6.28
N GLY A 54 -13.60 -25.16 7.14
CA GLY A 54 -14.02 -25.30 8.53
C GLY A 54 -12.92 -25.73 9.50
N SER A 55 -11.67 -25.92 9.03
CA SER A 55 -10.56 -26.39 9.88
C SER A 55 -10.07 -25.38 10.93
N THR A 56 -10.35 -24.09 10.72
CA THR A 56 -9.96 -23.03 11.67
C THR A 56 -11.01 -22.79 12.76
N ARG A 57 -12.15 -23.47 12.70
CA ARG A 57 -13.25 -23.31 13.66
C ARG A 57 -12.79 -23.54 15.09
N LYS A 58 -13.13 -22.62 15.98
CA LYS A 58 -12.86 -22.70 17.42
C LYS A 58 -14.16 -23.05 18.16
N GLY A 59 -14.28 -24.29 18.61
CA GLY A 59 -15.51 -24.74 19.26
C GLY A 59 -16.75 -24.56 18.39
N ASP A 60 -17.77 -23.90 18.90
CA ASP A 60 -19.02 -23.60 18.18
C ASP A 60 -19.03 -22.24 17.48
N ASN A 61 -17.89 -21.54 17.46
CA ASN A 61 -17.79 -20.24 16.83
C ASN A 61 -18.01 -20.34 15.32
N PRO A 62 -18.64 -19.34 14.69
CA PRO A 62 -18.81 -19.33 13.25
C PRO A 62 -17.48 -19.14 12.52
N VAL A 63 -17.46 -19.55 11.26
CA VAL A 63 -16.38 -19.28 10.31
C VAL A 63 -16.89 -18.33 9.24
N LEU A 64 -16.08 -17.35 8.88
CA LEU A 64 -16.28 -16.52 7.71
C LEU A 64 -15.47 -17.08 6.55
N PHE A 65 -16.15 -17.66 5.56
CA PHE A 65 -15.53 -18.19 4.35
C PHE A 65 -15.44 -17.11 3.28
N LEU A 66 -14.27 -16.93 2.69
CA LEU A 66 -14.04 -16.02 1.57
C LEU A 66 -13.95 -16.80 0.27
N VAL A 67 -14.84 -16.53 -0.66
CA VAL A 67 -14.94 -17.14 -1.99
C VAL A 67 -14.64 -16.08 -3.04
N GLY A 68 -13.55 -16.24 -3.78
CA GLY A 68 -13.10 -15.22 -4.73
C GLY A 68 -11.99 -15.69 -5.66
N ASN A 69 -11.37 -14.73 -6.29
CA ASN A 69 -10.31 -14.95 -7.27
C ASN A 69 -8.95 -14.38 -6.82
N SER A 70 -8.10 -13.97 -7.78
CA SER A 70 -6.75 -13.45 -7.50
C SER A 70 -6.73 -12.12 -6.76
N THR A 71 -7.78 -11.31 -6.80
CA THR A 71 -7.85 -10.03 -6.08
C THR A 71 -8.10 -10.22 -4.58
N MET A 72 -8.70 -11.35 -4.21
CA MET A 72 -8.89 -11.77 -2.83
C MET A 72 -7.76 -12.70 -2.34
N ARG A 73 -7.13 -13.46 -3.25
CA ARG A 73 -6.04 -14.40 -3.00
C ARG A 73 -4.68 -13.73 -3.07
N THR A 74 -3.83 -13.97 -2.09
CA THR A 74 -2.46 -13.45 -2.04
C THR A 74 -1.48 -14.36 -2.76
N GLY A 75 -1.20 -14.05 -4.04
CA GLY A 75 -0.31 -14.83 -4.89
C GLY A 75 -0.76 -16.28 -5.11
N THR A 76 0.04 -17.08 -5.81
CA THR A 76 -0.30 -18.47 -6.15
C THR A 76 -0.42 -19.35 -4.91
N LEU A 77 0.51 -19.21 -3.98
CA LEU A 77 0.53 -20.01 -2.74
C LEU A 77 -0.20 -19.34 -1.55
N GLY A 78 -0.82 -18.17 -1.75
CA GLY A 78 -1.48 -17.42 -0.70
C GLY A 78 -0.53 -16.72 0.28
N ASN A 79 0.72 -16.46 -0.11
CA ASN A 79 1.78 -15.91 0.72
C ASN A 79 2.54 -14.76 0.05
N GLY A 80 2.03 -14.15 -1.01
CA GLY A 80 2.69 -13.08 -1.76
C GLY A 80 3.86 -13.54 -2.62
N SER A 81 3.98 -14.84 -2.94
CA SER A 81 5.15 -15.42 -3.64
C SER A 81 5.47 -14.80 -4.99
N ASN A 82 4.49 -14.19 -5.66
CA ASN A 82 4.65 -13.47 -6.92
C ASN A 82 4.49 -11.94 -6.78
N GLY A 83 4.57 -11.41 -5.58
CA GLY A 83 4.39 -9.98 -5.29
C GLY A 83 2.94 -9.48 -5.31
N GLN A 84 1.98 -10.35 -5.62
CA GLN A 84 0.55 -10.02 -5.59
C GLN A 84 -0.05 -10.30 -4.22
N TRP A 85 -0.80 -9.33 -3.72
CA TRP A 85 -1.49 -9.43 -2.46
C TRP A 85 -3.00 -9.26 -2.68
N GLY A 86 -3.79 -10.14 -2.10
CA GLY A 86 -5.24 -10.08 -2.13
C GLY A 86 -5.80 -9.60 -0.78
N TRP A 87 -6.89 -8.85 -0.83
CA TRP A 87 -7.49 -8.25 0.36
C TRP A 87 -7.97 -9.27 1.40
N GLY A 88 -8.37 -10.45 0.98
CA GLY A 88 -8.79 -11.51 1.91
C GLY A 88 -7.69 -12.03 2.83
N TYR A 89 -6.42 -11.69 2.56
CA TYR A 89 -5.31 -12.01 3.46
C TYR A 89 -5.31 -11.12 4.71
N PHE A 90 -5.67 -9.85 4.55
CA PHE A 90 -5.67 -8.86 5.64
C PHE A 90 -7.00 -8.81 6.39
N LEU A 91 -8.08 -9.31 5.82
CA LEU A 91 -9.40 -9.25 6.42
C LEU A 91 -9.47 -9.87 7.84
N PRO A 92 -8.78 -11.00 8.15
CA PRO A 92 -8.78 -11.56 9.51
C PRO A 92 -8.30 -10.59 10.59
N GLU A 93 -7.46 -9.60 10.26
CA GLU A 93 -6.90 -8.63 11.21
C GLU A 93 -7.98 -7.69 11.79
N TYR A 94 -9.14 -7.62 11.16
CA TYR A 94 -10.27 -6.77 11.58
C TYR A 94 -11.35 -7.51 12.36
N PHE A 95 -11.23 -8.81 12.52
CA PHE A 95 -12.22 -9.64 13.23
C PHE A 95 -11.69 -10.14 14.58
N ASP A 96 -12.60 -10.26 15.56
CA ASP A 96 -12.29 -10.82 16.88
C ASP A 96 -12.01 -12.33 16.75
N PRO A 97 -10.75 -12.77 16.86
CA PRO A 97 -10.37 -14.16 16.61
C PRO A 97 -10.89 -15.12 17.69
N ASP A 98 -11.43 -14.60 18.79
CA ASP A 98 -12.03 -15.41 19.85
C ASP A 98 -13.54 -15.66 19.61
N LYS A 99 -14.14 -14.94 18.67
CA LYS A 99 -15.56 -15.06 18.33
C LYS A 99 -15.84 -15.59 16.93
N ILE A 100 -14.93 -15.39 15.99
CA ILE A 100 -15.06 -15.83 14.60
C ILE A 100 -13.69 -16.11 14.01
N THR A 101 -13.58 -17.06 13.10
CA THR A 101 -12.37 -17.27 12.29
C THR A 101 -12.65 -16.97 10.83
N VAL A 102 -11.63 -16.55 10.10
CA VAL A 102 -11.75 -16.19 8.68
C VAL A 102 -10.90 -17.15 7.83
N GLU A 103 -11.53 -17.82 6.90
CA GLU A 103 -10.88 -18.75 5.98
C GLU A 103 -10.91 -18.22 4.54
N ASN A 104 -9.74 -17.97 3.96
CA ASN A 104 -9.63 -17.51 2.57
C ASN A 104 -9.50 -18.69 1.62
N HIS A 105 -10.60 -19.04 0.94
CA HIS A 105 -10.68 -20.10 -0.06
C HIS A 105 -10.53 -19.59 -1.50
N ALA A 106 -10.29 -18.30 -1.70
CA ALA A 106 -10.09 -17.72 -3.02
C ALA A 106 -8.94 -18.40 -3.77
N LEU A 107 -9.04 -18.46 -5.09
CA LEU A 107 -8.00 -18.98 -5.96
C LEU A 107 -7.86 -18.14 -7.23
N GLY A 108 -6.60 -17.80 -7.58
CA GLY A 108 -6.29 -17.00 -8.76
C GLY A 108 -6.85 -17.62 -10.06
N GLY A 109 -7.36 -16.75 -10.95
CA GLY A 109 -7.88 -17.17 -12.24
C GLY A 109 -9.30 -17.77 -12.24
N MET A 110 -9.93 -17.96 -11.09
CA MET A 110 -11.29 -18.49 -10.98
C MET A 110 -12.33 -17.43 -11.36
N SER A 111 -13.33 -17.87 -12.13
CA SER A 111 -14.57 -17.17 -12.42
C SER A 111 -15.71 -17.70 -11.54
N SER A 112 -16.90 -17.11 -11.62
CA SER A 112 -18.11 -17.63 -10.98
C SER A 112 -18.36 -19.10 -11.34
N ARG A 113 -18.26 -19.44 -12.64
CA ARG A 113 -18.42 -20.79 -13.19
C ARG A 113 -17.33 -21.74 -12.70
N THR A 114 -16.04 -21.39 -12.90
CA THR A 114 -14.96 -22.33 -12.64
C THR A 114 -14.73 -22.56 -11.16
N PHE A 115 -14.98 -21.56 -10.30
CA PHE A 115 -14.96 -21.77 -8.86
C PHE A 115 -16.09 -22.70 -8.42
N TYR A 116 -17.32 -22.49 -8.94
CA TYR A 116 -18.46 -23.33 -8.63
C TYR A 116 -18.21 -24.79 -9.03
N ASN A 117 -17.79 -25.01 -10.28
CA ASN A 117 -17.64 -26.36 -10.81
C ASN A 117 -16.44 -27.14 -10.23
N ARG A 118 -15.39 -26.46 -9.74
CA ARG A 118 -14.11 -27.11 -9.37
C ARG A 118 -13.79 -27.09 -7.89
N LEU A 119 -14.25 -26.09 -7.16
CA LEU A 119 -13.78 -25.82 -5.79
C LEU A 119 -14.91 -25.68 -4.79
N TRP A 120 -16.09 -25.31 -5.23
CA TRP A 120 -17.20 -24.95 -4.36
C TRP A 120 -17.67 -26.09 -3.45
N SER A 121 -17.73 -27.31 -3.96
CA SER A 121 -18.13 -28.49 -3.17
C SER A 121 -17.21 -28.71 -1.94
N ASP A 122 -15.91 -28.45 -2.12
CA ASP A 122 -14.94 -28.59 -1.01
C ASP A 122 -15.18 -27.53 0.06
N VAL A 123 -15.48 -26.28 -0.34
CA VAL A 123 -15.78 -25.19 0.59
C VAL A 123 -17.11 -25.44 1.30
N LEU A 124 -18.13 -25.79 0.54
CA LEU A 124 -19.48 -26.05 1.07
C LEU A 124 -19.51 -27.20 2.07
N ALA A 125 -18.61 -28.18 1.94
CA ALA A 125 -18.50 -29.29 2.88
C ALA A 125 -18.13 -28.84 4.30
N GLY A 126 -17.38 -27.72 4.45
CA GLY A 126 -17.02 -27.15 5.75
C GLY A 126 -18.00 -26.13 6.31
N VAL A 127 -18.96 -25.67 5.49
CA VAL A 127 -19.94 -24.65 5.89
C VAL A 127 -21.01 -25.27 6.78
N GLN A 128 -21.26 -24.67 7.93
CA GLN A 128 -22.25 -25.09 8.91
C GLN A 128 -23.25 -23.98 9.23
N LYS A 129 -24.28 -24.31 9.96
CA LYS A 129 -25.29 -23.35 10.43
C LYS A 129 -24.64 -22.25 11.27
N GLY A 130 -24.96 -21.01 10.93
CA GLY A 130 -24.42 -19.82 11.62
C GLY A 130 -23.16 -19.25 10.98
N ASP A 131 -22.54 -19.93 10.02
CA ASP A 131 -21.38 -19.42 9.28
C ASP A 131 -21.75 -18.31 8.30
N TRP A 132 -20.73 -17.60 7.84
CA TRP A 132 -20.84 -16.55 6.84
C TRP A 132 -20.03 -16.89 5.60
N VAL A 133 -20.53 -16.52 4.42
CA VAL A 133 -19.82 -16.71 3.14
C VAL A 133 -19.84 -15.42 2.35
N ILE A 134 -18.69 -14.80 2.17
CA ILE A 134 -18.51 -13.64 1.27
C ILE A 134 -18.12 -14.18 -0.12
N ILE A 135 -18.81 -13.72 -1.16
CA ILE A 135 -18.59 -14.11 -2.55
C ILE A 135 -18.25 -12.87 -3.38
N GLU A 136 -17.02 -12.82 -3.92
CA GLU A 136 -16.51 -11.77 -4.82
C GLU A 136 -15.91 -12.43 -6.06
N LEU A 137 -16.73 -12.59 -7.12
CA LEU A 137 -16.35 -13.20 -8.41
C LEU A 137 -16.85 -12.33 -9.57
N GLY A 138 -16.18 -12.42 -10.73
CA GLY A 138 -16.54 -11.65 -11.93
C GLY A 138 -15.33 -11.14 -12.73
N HIS A 139 -14.16 -10.95 -12.14
CA HIS A 139 -12.96 -10.47 -12.85
C HIS A 139 -12.55 -11.39 -14.01
N ASN A 140 -12.86 -12.68 -13.93
CA ASN A 140 -12.46 -13.71 -14.87
C ASN A 140 -13.61 -14.29 -15.70
N ASP A 141 -14.79 -13.71 -15.61
CA ASP A 141 -16.02 -14.23 -16.22
C ASP A 141 -16.19 -13.86 -17.69
N ASN A 142 -15.30 -13.04 -18.23
CA ASN A 142 -15.24 -12.69 -19.65
C ASN A 142 -14.37 -13.68 -20.44
N GLY A 143 -14.65 -13.79 -21.75
CA GLY A 143 -13.86 -14.54 -22.72
C GLY A 143 -14.61 -15.71 -23.35
N PRO A 144 -13.92 -16.66 -23.98
CA PRO A 144 -14.52 -17.84 -24.56
C PRO A 144 -15.15 -18.77 -23.51
N TYR A 145 -16.23 -19.44 -23.91
CA TYR A 145 -16.91 -20.42 -23.06
C TYR A 145 -16.27 -21.82 -23.12
N ASP A 146 -15.62 -22.14 -24.20
CA ASP A 146 -15.19 -23.49 -24.60
C ASP A 146 -13.69 -23.61 -24.88
N SER A 147 -12.99 -22.52 -25.10
CA SER A 147 -11.57 -22.51 -25.49
C SER A 147 -10.69 -21.71 -24.54
N GLY A 148 -9.39 -21.84 -24.66
CA GLY A 148 -8.42 -21.24 -23.80
C GLY A 148 -8.64 -21.66 -22.35
N ARG A 149 -8.84 -20.70 -21.44
CA ARG A 149 -9.15 -21.06 -20.04
C ARG A 149 -10.58 -21.53 -19.81
N ALA A 150 -11.47 -21.43 -20.82
CA ALA A 150 -12.88 -21.86 -20.80
C ALA A 150 -13.60 -21.51 -19.48
N ARG A 151 -13.47 -20.25 -19.03
CA ARG A 151 -13.92 -19.83 -17.71
C ARG A 151 -15.06 -18.81 -17.70
N ALA A 152 -15.44 -18.31 -18.88
CA ALA A 152 -16.49 -17.30 -18.99
C ALA A 152 -17.85 -17.83 -18.54
N SER A 153 -18.66 -16.95 -17.95
CA SER A 153 -20.09 -17.10 -17.72
C SER A 153 -20.86 -16.27 -18.74
N ILE A 154 -22.11 -16.60 -19.02
CA ILE A 154 -22.99 -15.80 -19.88
C ILE A 154 -23.24 -14.47 -19.13
N PRO A 155 -23.11 -13.29 -19.81
CA PRO A 155 -23.43 -12.00 -19.21
C PRO A 155 -24.89 -11.91 -18.76
N GLY A 156 -25.12 -11.24 -17.63
CA GLY A 156 -26.49 -10.99 -17.14
C GLY A 156 -26.93 -11.87 -15.99
N ILE A 157 -28.20 -11.76 -15.63
CA ILE A 157 -28.79 -12.40 -14.43
C ILE A 157 -29.98 -13.31 -14.76
N GLY A 158 -30.21 -13.59 -16.05
CA GLY A 158 -31.31 -14.49 -16.52
C GLY A 158 -31.00 -15.96 -16.24
N ASP A 159 -31.84 -16.81 -16.87
CA ASP A 159 -31.77 -18.27 -16.71
C ASP A 159 -31.16 -18.96 -17.95
N GLU A 160 -30.58 -18.16 -18.85
CA GLU A 160 -30.01 -18.64 -20.10
C GLU A 160 -28.82 -19.60 -19.80
N SER A 161 -28.75 -20.62 -20.63
CA SER A 161 -27.65 -21.59 -20.58
C SER A 161 -27.19 -21.99 -21.96
N LEU A 162 -25.95 -22.40 -22.09
CA LEU A 162 -25.32 -22.86 -23.31
C LEU A 162 -24.56 -24.14 -23.08
N ALA A 163 -24.89 -25.20 -23.81
CA ALA A 163 -24.10 -26.42 -23.82
C ALA A 163 -22.85 -26.22 -24.69
N VAL A 164 -21.69 -26.50 -24.15
CA VAL A 164 -20.37 -26.40 -24.82
C VAL A 164 -19.59 -27.69 -24.69
N THR A 165 -18.62 -27.89 -25.58
CA THR A 165 -17.59 -28.91 -25.43
C THR A 165 -16.27 -28.20 -25.29
N ILE A 166 -15.58 -28.40 -24.16
CA ILE A 166 -14.29 -27.76 -23.91
C ILE A 166 -13.25 -28.28 -24.88
N GLU A 167 -12.68 -27.42 -25.71
CA GLU A 167 -11.77 -27.79 -26.80
C GLU A 167 -10.55 -28.58 -26.30
N GLU A 168 -9.95 -28.18 -25.20
CA GLU A 168 -8.72 -28.80 -24.67
C GLU A 168 -8.96 -30.20 -24.08
N THR A 169 -10.15 -30.50 -23.58
CA THR A 169 -10.42 -31.72 -22.83
C THR A 169 -11.48 -32.62 -23.45
N GLY A 170 -12.25 -32.12 -24.41
CA GLY A 170 -13.42 -32.80 -24.97
C GLY A 170 -14.59 -32.97 -23.99
N VAL A 171 -14.51 -32.39 -22.80
CA VAL A 171 -15.55 -32.51 -21.77
C VAL A 171 -16.74 -31.61 -22.11
N ARG A 172 -17.94 -32.16 -22.01
CA ARG A 172 -19.17 -31.37 -22.13
C ARG A 172 -19.44 -30.61 -20.83
N ASP A 173 -19.80 -29.34 -20.94
CA ASP A 173 -20.16 -28.47 -19.83
C ASP A 173 -21.39 -27.63 -20.21
N THR A 174 -22.13 -27.18 -19.21
CA THR A 174 -23.25 -26.23 -19.39
C THR A 174 -22.85 -24.91 -18.74
N VAL A 175 -22.74 -23.89 -19.57
CA VAL A 175 -22.45 -22.52 -19.13
C VAL A 175 -23.77 -21.83 -18.82
N TYR A 176 -23.85 -21.22 -17.65
CA TYR A 176 -24.98 -20.43 -17.19
C TYR A 176 -24.63 -18.94 -17.14
N THR A 177 -25.62 -18.11 -16.88
CA THR A 177 -25.39 -16.69 -16.65
C THR A 177 -24.58 -16.50 -15.36
N TYR A 178 -23.89 -15.36 -15.27
CA TYR A 178 -23.23 -14.94 -14.03
C TYR A 178 -24.21 -14.94 -12.85
N GLY A 179 -25.41 -14.39 -13.06
CA GLY A 179 -26.45 -14.34 -12.04
C GLY A 179 -26.94 -15.71 -11.58
N GLU A 180 -27.02 -16.68 -12.50
CA GLU A 180 -27.40 -18.05 -12.12
C GLU A 180 -26.33 -18.70 -11.23
N TYR A 181 -25.03 -18.49 -11.52
CA TYR A 181 -23.98 -18.96 -10.61
C TYR A 181 -24.10 -18.31 -9.24
N MET A 182 -24.37 -17.00 -9.16
CA MET A 182 -24.58 -16.31 -7.87
C MET A 182 -25.77 -16.87 -7.10
N ARG A 183 -26.90 -17.13 -7.77
CA ARG A 183 -28.08 -17.77 -7.15
C ARG A 183 -27.77 -19.16 -6.60
N ARG A 184 -26.98 -19.95 -7.31
CA ARG A 184 -26.56 -21.29 -6.84
C ARG A 184 -25.73 -21.20 -5.58
N TYR A 185 -24.72 -20.33 -5.52
CA TYR A 185 -23.96 -20.11 -4.30
C TYR A 185 -24.87 -19.71 -3.13
N ILE A 186 -25.77 -18.75 -3.34
CA ILE A 186 -26.71 -18.28 -2.31
C ILE A 186 -27.58 -19.43 -1.79
N LYS A 187 -28.17 -20.19 -2.73
CA LYS A 187 -29.03 -21.34 -2.39
C LYS A 187 -28.28 -22.39 -1.58
N ASP A 188 -27.08 -22.73 -1.99
CA ASP A 188 -26.27 -23.74 -1.34
C ASP A 188 -25.87 -23.28 0.07
N VAL A 189 -25.44 -22.03 0.25
CA VAL A 189 -25.12 -21.47 1.57
C VAL A 189 -26.36 -21.47 2.48
N LYS A 190 -27.49 -20.96 1.99
CA LYS A 190 -28.76 -20.96 2.75
C LYS A 190 -29.20 -22.38 3.14
N SER A 191 -28.96 -23.38 2.29
CA SER A 191 -29.29 -24.79 2.57
C SER A 191 -28.52 -25.36 3.76
N ARG A 192 -27.35 -24.79 4.07
CA ARG A 192 -26.53 -25.13 5.26
C ARG A 192 -26.95 -24.35 6.51
N GLY A 193 -27.93 -23.45 6.41
CA GLY A 193 -28.29 -22.53 7.50
C GLY A 193 -27.24 -21.45 7.76
N ALA A 194 -26.41 -21.17 6.76
CA ALA A 194 -25.37 -20.13 6.78
C ALA A 194 -25.85 -18.87 6.02
N TYR A 195 -25.08 -17.78 6.13
CA TYR A 195 -25.43 -16.45 5.64
C TYR A 195 -24.53 -16.04 4.48
N PRO A 196 -25.06 -15.96 3.24
CA PRO A 196 -24.30 -15.46 2.09
C PRO A 196 -24.30 -13.93 2.06
N ILE A 197 -23.19 -13.33 1.64
CA ILE A 197 -23.05 -11.90 1.34
C ILE A 197 -22.39 -11.77 -0.03
N LEU A 198 -23.00 -11.05 -0.95
CA LEU A 198 -22.40 -10.76 -2.25
C LEU A 198 -21.60 -9.46 -2.19
N PHE A 199 -20.42 -9.48 -2.80
CA PHE A 199 -19.57 -8.31 -2.97
C PHE A 199 -19.46 -7.96 -4.46
N SER A 200 -19.43 -6.66 -4.79
CA SER A 200 -18.93 -6.22 -6.09
C SER A 200 -17.42 -6.41 -6.17
N LEU A 201 -16.88 -6.38 -7.38
CA LEU A 201 -15.46 -6.55 -7.64
C LEU A 201 -14.62 -5.41 -7.06
N THR A 202 -13.38 -5.68 -6.68
CA THR A 202 -12.40 -4.60 -6.44
C THR A 202 -12.22 -3.73 -7.67
N PRO A 203 -11.98 -2.41 -7.55
CA PRO A 203 -11.71 -1.56 -8.71
C PRO A 203 -10.34 -1.86 -9.32
N ARG A 204 -10.21 -1.55 -10.59
CA ARG A 204 -8.93 -1.57 -11.32
C ARG A 204 -8.26 -0.20 -11.21
N ASN A 205 -6.96 -0.14 -11.37
CA ASN A 205 -6.26 1.12 -11.64
C ASN A 205 -6.58 1.57 -13.08
N ALA A 206 -7.81 1.98 -13.29
CA ALA A 206 -8.33 2.43 -14.58
C ALA A 206 -9.14 3.70 -14.36
N TRP A 207 -8.64 4.80 -14.91
CA TRP A 207 -9.24 6.12 -14.79
C TRP A 207 -10.11 6.42 -15.99
N VAL A 208 -11.17 7.17 -15.79
CA VAL A 208 -12.09 7.56 -16.87
C VAL A 208 -11.39 8.51 -17.84
N ASP A 209 -11.44 8.25 -19.14
CA ASP A 209 -10.74 9.04 -20.14
C ASP A 209 -11.20 10.51 -20.20
N THR A 210 -12.50 10.73 -19.96
CA THR A 210 -13.11 12.07 -19.94
C THR A 210 -12.96 12.80 -18.60
N ASP A 211 -12.65 12.09 -17.54
CA ASP A 211 -12.43 12.64 -16.20
C ASP A 211 -11.34 11.85 -15.46
N SER A 212 -10.13 12.35 -15.56
CA SER A 212 -8.97 11.70 -14.98
C SER A 212 -8.92 11.73 -13.44
N THR A 213 -9.92 12.30 -12.78
CA THR A 213 -10.08 12.26 -11.32
C THR A 213 -10.99 11.11 -10.87
N LYS A 214 -11.63 10.40 -11.81
CA LYS A 214 -12.57 9.33 -11.55
C LYS A 214 -12.04 7.95 -11.95
N ILE A 215 -12.24 6.97 -11.08
CA ILE A 215 -11.98 5.56 -11.37
C ILE A 215 -13.16 4.98 -12.16
N ALA A 216 -12.86 4.18 -13.19
CA ALA A 216 -13.87 3.43 -13.94
C ALA A 216 -14.49 2.34 -13.06
N ARG A 217 -15.79 2.48 -12.78
CA ARG A 217 -16.55 1.53 -11.97
C ARG A 217 -17.05 0.33 -12.79
N VAL A 218 -17.44 -0.72 -12.09
CA VAL A 218 -18.06 -1.94 -12.67
C VAL A 218 -19.58 -1.98 -12.43
N ASP A 219 -20.19 -0.82 -12.31
CA ASP A 219 -21.61 -0.59 -11.99
C ASP A 219 -22.59 -0.82 -13.15
N SER A 220 -22.08 -1.10 -14.33
CA SER A 220 -22.88 -1.46 -15.54
C SER A 220 -22.74 -2.94 -15.94
N THR A 221 -21.95 -3.73 -15.22
CA THR A 221 -21.66 -5.14 -15.53
C THR A 221 -21.74 -6.00 -14.27
N TYR A 222 -20.68 -6.73 -13.94
CA TYR A 222 -20.66 -7.71 -12.84
C TYR A 222 -21.03 -7.12 -11.47
N GLY A 223 -20.65 -5.88 -11.19
CA GLY A 223 -21.07 -5.19 -9.96
C GLY A 223 -22.57 -4.93 -9.92
N LEU A 224 -23.16 -4.49 -11.06
CA LEU A 224 -24.60 -4.33 -11.20
C LEU A 224 -25.33 -5.68 -11.06
N TRP A 225 -24.84 -6.71 -11.76
CA TRP A 225 -25.47 -8.02 -11.72
C TRP A 225 -25.41 -8.67 -10.34
N ALA A 226 -24.30 -8.54 -9.62
CA ALA A 226 -24.18 -9.01 -8.24
C ALA A 226 -25.20 -8.33 -7.33
N ARG A 227 -25.35 -6.99 -7.45
CA ARG A 227 -26.35 -6.24 -6.70
C ARG A 227 -27.78 -6.69 -7.02
N GLN A 228 -28.11 -6.80 -8.30
CA GLN A 228 -29.44 -7.22 -8.74
C GLN A 228 -29.80 -8.63 -8.25
N VAL A 229 -28.84 -9.55 -8.23
CA VAL A 229 -29.06 -10.89 -7.67
C VAL A 229 -29.25 -10.81 -6.17
N ALA A 230 -28.41 -10.05 -5.46
CA ALA A 230 -28.55 -9.90 -4.00
C ALA A 230 -29.93 -9.33 -3.62
N GLU A 231 -30.39 -8.30 -4.32
CA GLU A 231 -31.71 -7.69 -4.12
C GLU A 231 -32.84 -8.71 -4.36
N LYS A 232 -32.79 -9.47 -5.47
CA LYS A 232 -33.81 -10.49 -5.81
C LYS A 232 -33.86 -11.65 -4.83
N GLU A 233 -32.68 -12.08 -4.34
CA GLU A 233 -32.55 -13.22 -3.43
C GLU A 233 -32.68 -12.83 -1.94
N GLY A 234 -32.82 -11.54 -1.65
CA GLY A 234 -32.91 -11.00 -0.29
C GLY A 234 -31.68 -11.33 0.55
N VAL A 235 -30.49 -11.07 0.01
CA VAL A 235 -29.20 -11.23 0.70
C VAL A 235 -28.42 -9.92 0.73
N PRO A 236 -27.56 -9.71 1.75
CA PRO A 236 -26.76 -8.50 1.84
C PRO A 236 -25.82 -8.34 0.64
N PHE A 237 -25.59 -7.08 0.26
CA PHE A 237 -24.65 -6.70 -0.79
C PHE A 237 -23.71 -5.59 -0.32
N VAL A 238 -22.41 -5.76 -0.56
CA VAL A 238 -21.40 -4.74 -0.34
C VAL A 238 -20.85 -4.24 -1.67
N ASN A 239 -20.99 -2.94 -1.93
CA ASN A 239 -20.41 -2.31 -3.12
C ASN A 239 -18.93 -1.98 -2.90
N LEU A 240 -18.09 -3.01 -2.77
CA LEU A 240 -16.65 -2.90 -2.56
C LEU A 240 -15.99 -2.03 -3.64
N ASN A 241 -16.46 -2.15 -4.90
CA ASN A 241 -15.94 -1.37 -6.02
C ASN A 241 -16.04 0.14 -5.77
N ASP A 242 -17.21 0.60 -5.35
CA ASP A 242 -17.45 2.02 -5.16
C ASP A 242 -16.74 2.58 -3.92
N ILE A 243 -16.77 1.84 -2.81
CA ILE A 243 -16.08 2.23 -1.58
C ILE A 243 -14.58 2.39 -1.82
N THR A 244 -13.94 1.39 -2.45
CA THR A 244 -12.51 1.47 -2.74
C THR A 244 -12.19 2.49 -3.82
N ALA A 245 -13.01 2.59 -4.88
CA ALA A 245 -12.79 3.57 -5.94
C ALA A 245 -12.88 5.02 -5.42
N ALA A 246 -13.80 5.29 -4.49
CA ALA A 246 -13.87 6.60 -3.83
C ALA A 246 -12.60 6.92 -3.02
N LYS A 247 -11.99 5.92 -2.38
CA LYS A 247 -10.68 6.08 -1.73
C LYS A 247 -9.58 6.36 -2.76
N PHE A 248 -9.54 5.61 -3.86
CA PHE A 248 -8.56 5.81 -4.93
C PHE A 248 -8.65 7.20 -5.57
N GLU A 249 -9.85 7.72 -5.75
CA GLU A 249 -10.08 9.07 -6.27
C GLU A 249 -9.50 10.14 -5.34
N ARG A 250 -9.68 9.98 -4.01
CA ARG A 250 -9.07 10.87 -3.02
C ARG A 250 -7.56 10.77 -2.99
N PHE A 251 -7.00 9.57 -3.13
CA PHE A 251 -5.55 9.35 -3.14
C PHE A 251 -4.87 9.93 -4.38
N GLY A 252 -5.57 9.96 -5.52
CA GLY A 252 -5.02 10.41 -6.79
C GLY A 252 -4.15 9.36 -7.49
N LYS A 253 -3.89 9.60 -8.78
CA LYS A 253 -3.25 8.62 -9.68
C LYS A 253 -1.88 8.13 -9.21
N GLU A 254 -1.03 9.02 -8.74
CA GLU A 254 0.35 8.68 -8.36
C GLU A 254 0.38 7.76 -7.13
N LYS A 255 -0.43 8.05 -6.13
CA LYS A 255 -0.53 7.17 -4.95
C LYS A 255 -1.17 5.82 -5.31
N VAL A 256 -2.25 5.82 -6.09
CA VAL A 256 -2.92 4.60 -6.53
C VAL A 256 -2.01 3.70 -7.39
N LYS A 257 -1.12 4.28 -8.19
CA LYS A 257 -0.12 3.51 -8.94
C LYS A 257 0.74 2.62 -8.02
N THR A 258 1.07 3.07 -6.82
CA THR A 258 1.84 2.28 -5.84
C THR A 258 1.04 1.13 -5.22
N MET A 259 -0.29 1.14 -5.36
CA MET A 259 -1.19 0.12 -4.85
C MET A 259 -1.37 -1.08 -5.79
N PHE A 260 -0.74 -1.04 -6.95
CA PHE A 260 -0.75 -2.12 -7.94
C PHE A 260 0.69 -2.54 -8.26
N TYR A 261 0.92 -3.83 -8.45
CA TYR A 261 2.28 -4.34 -8.61
C TYR A 261 2.63 -4.67 -10.06
N LEU A 262 1.96 -5.65 -10.66
CA LEU A 262 2.33 -6.14 -12.00
C LEU A 262 1.46 -5.56 -13.12
N ASP A 263 0.24 -5.23 -12.80
CA ASP A 263 -0.76 -4.77 -13.75
C ASP A 263 -1.78 -3.84 -13.07
N ARG A 264 -2.85 -3.51 -13.78
CA ARG A 264 -3.91 -2.62 -13.27
C ARG A 264 -5.00 -3.33 -12.46
N ILE A 265 -4.89 -4.64 -12.18
CA ILE A 265 -5.92 -5.47 -11.53
C ILE A 265 -5.43 -5.98 -10.18
N HIS A 266 -4.19 -6.51 -10.16
CA HIS A 266 -3.62 -7.17 -9.00
C HIS A 266 -2.89 -6.17 -8.11
N THR A 267 -3.30 -6.12 -6.87
CA THR A 267 -2.79 -5.14 -5.90
C THR A 267 -1.45 -5.54 -5.30
N SER A 268 -0.64 -4.53 -4.95
CA SER A 268 0.44 -4.64 -3.99
C SER A 268 -0.11 -4.86 -2.57
N GLU A 269 0.75 -5.05 -1.59
CA GLU A 269 0.34 -5.14 -0.18
C GLU A 269 -0.47 -3.91 0.25
N PHE A 270 -0.04 -2.70 -0.13
CA PHE A 270 -0.75 -1.46 0.19
C PHE A 270 -2.16 -1.42 -0.41
N GLY A 271 -2.31 -1.77 -1.69
CA GLY A 271 -3.62 -1.81 -2.34
C GLY A 271 -4.53 -2.88 -1.76
N ALA A 272 -3.98 -4.03 -1.36
CA ALA A 272 -4.76 -5.08 -0.73
C ALA A 272 -5.28 -4.68 0.66
N LYS A 273 -4.50 -3.95 1.46
CA LYS A 273 -4.94 -3.38 2.74
C LYS A 273 -6.08 -2.39 2.54
N VAL A 274 -5.98 -1.47 1.57
CA VAL A 274 -7.07 -0.52 1.24
C VAL A 274 -8.36 -1.25 0.84
N ASN A 275 -8.26 -2.34 0.06
CA ASN A 275 -9.42 -3.16 -0.28
C ASN A 275 -10.00 -3.88 0.95
N ALA A 276 -9.16 -4.38 1.87
CA ALA A 276 -9.62 -5.02 3.11
C ALA A 276 -10.34 -4.01 4.02
N GLU A 277 -9.80 -2.82 4.21
CA GLU A 277 -10.45 -1.73 4.94
C GLU A 277 -11.80 -1.35 4.32
N SER A 278 -11.86 -1.29 2.98
CA SER A 278 -13.10 -1.00 2.26
C SER A 278 -14.14 -2.12 2.43
N ALA A 279 -13.70 -3.38 2.49
CA ALA A 279 -14.58 -4.52 2.77
C ALA A 279 -15.15 -4.43 4.18
N VAL A 280 -14.32 -4.09 5.17
CA VAL A 280 -14.75 -3.89 6.57
C VAL A 280 -15.73 -2.73 6.70
N GLU A 281 -15.44 -1.59 6.06
CA GLU A 281 -16.34 -0.43 6.00
C GLU A 281 -17.70 -0.81 5.41
N GLY A 282 -17.69 -1.57 4.30
CA GLY A 282 -18.92 -2.07 3.69
C GLY A 282 -19.70 -3.04 4.58
N ILE A 283 -19.01 -3.95 5.31
CA ILE A 283 -19.65 -4.86 6.27
C ILE A 283 -20.24 -4.08 7.44
N ALA A 284 -19.51 -3.11 7.97
CA ALA A 284 -19.96 -2.29 9.10
C ALA A 284 -21.20 -1.45 8.76
N ALA A 285 -21.32 -1.03 7.49
CA ALA A 285 -22.45 -0.25 6.98
C ALA A 285 -23.70 -1.07 6.67
N LEU A 286 -23.65 -2.41 6.71
CA LEU A 286 -24.82 -3.25 6.47
C LEU A 286 -25.82 -3.14 7.63
N ASP A 287 -27.08 -2.85 7.29
CA ASP A 287 -28.18 -2.88 8.26
C ASP A 287 -28.55 -4.33 8.57
N ASP A 288 -28.88 -4.61 9.84
CA ASP A 288 -29.40 -5.90 10.33
C ASP A 288 -28.55 -7.14 10.00
N VAL A 289 -27.23 -6.95 9.73
CA VAL A 289 -26.32 -8.06 9.46
C VAL A 289 -25.38 -8.27 10.66
N ALA A 290 -25.56 -9.39 11.34
CA ALA A 290 -24.85 -9.70 12.59
C ALA A 290 -23.33 -9.89 12.40
N LEU A 291 -22.82 -10.05 11.17
CA LEU A 291 -21.38 -10.19 10.90
C LEU A 291 -20.57 -9.00 11.45
N LYS A 292 -21.13 -7.78 11.41
CA LYS A 292 -20.47 -6.60 11.96
C LYS A 292 -20.18 -6.66 13.46
N ASN A 293 -20.90 -7.49 14.22
CA ASN A 293 -20.70 -7.65 15.66
C ASN A 293 -19.42 -8.42 16.01
N TYR A 294 -18.80 -9.04 15.02
CA TYR A 294 -17.52 -9.75 15.15
C TYR A 294 -16.32 -8.87 14.79
N LEU A 295 -16.55 -7.65 14.28
CA LEU A 295 -15.47 -6.73 13.99
C LEU A 295 -14.82 -6.26 15.28
N LEU A 296 -13.49 -6.16 15.26
CA LEU A 296 -12.74 -5.49 16.31
C LEU A 296 -13.10 -3.99 16.30
N PRO A 297 -13.17 -3.34 17.47
CA PRO A 297 -13.22 -1.88 17.51
C PRO A 297 -11.97 -1.33 16.83
N GLU A 298 -12.12 -0.22 16.10
CA GLU A 298 -10.94 0.46 15.54
C GLU A 298 -9.95 0.75 16.67
N PRO A 299 -8.66 0.39 16.50
CA PRO A 299 -7.66 0.67 17.51
C PRO A 299 -7.54 2.18 17.69
N VAL A 300 -8.01 2.68 18.81
CA VAL A 300 -7.78 4.07 19.23
C VAL A 300 -6.35 4.13 19.75
N ASP A 301 -5.41 4.58 18.92
CA ASP A 301 -4.07 4.91 19.40
C ASP A 301 -4.14 6.22 20.17
N THR A 302 -4.32 6.13 21.48
CA THR A 302 -4.44 7.29 22.39
C THR A 302 -3.10 7.99 22.62
N ILE A 303 -2.00 7.46 22.13
CA ILE A 303 -0.65 8.01 22.35
C ILE A 303 -0.28 9.00 21.25
N THR A 304 -0.44 8.59 19.97
CA THR A 304 -0.09 9.43 18.82
C THR A 304 -1.10 10.58 18.67
N GLY A 305 -0.59 11.79 18.57
CA GLY A 305 -1.43 13.00 18.55
C GLY A 305 -1.92 13.44 19.94
N ALA A 306 -1.45 12.80 21.01
CA ALA A 306 -1.87 13.10 22.39
C ALA A 306 -1.46 14.51 22.86
N SER A 307 -0.41 15.08 22.27
CA SER A 307 0.04 16.44 22.56
C SER A 307 -0.80 17.53 21.90
N ARG A 308 -1.81 17.16 21.08
CA ARG A 308 -2.65 18.13 20.37
C ARG A 308 -3.43 19.01 21.34
N ARG A 309 -3.23 20.29 21.20
CA ARG A 309 -4.00 21.33 21.89
C ARG A 309 -5.04 21.90 20.93
N ASN A 310 -6.11 22.45 21.45
CA ASN A 310 -7.22 22.99 20.67
C ASN A 310 -6.76 23.91 19.54
N GLY A 311 -6.99 23.48 18.29
CA GLY A 311 -6.71 24.28 17.09
C GLY A 311 -5.23 24.44 16.73
N GLN A 312 -4.30 23.79 17.44
CA GLN A 312 -2.87 23.86 17.16
C GLN A 312 -2.42 22.67 16.30
N PRO A 313 -1.51 22.89 15.34
CA PRO A 313 -0.87 21.80 14.62
C PRO A 313 0.10 21.03 15.51
N ILE A 314 0.39 19.80 15.09
CA ILE A 314 1.47 18.99 15.66
C ILE A 314 2.60 18.87 14.63
N LEU A 315 3.83 18.97 15.10
CA LEU A 315 5.02 18.54 14.38
C LEU A 315 5.35 17.11 14.78
N PHE A 316 5.14 16.16 13.89
CA PHE A 316 5.59 14.79 14.03
C PHE A 316 7.01 14.66 13.47
N THR A 317 7.92 14.01 14.20
CA THR A 317 9.24 13.65 13.69
C THR A 317 9.37 12.14 13.57
N ILE A 318 9.79 11.66 12.40
CA ILE A 318 10.02 10.24 12.13
C ILE A 318 11.42 10.01 11.60
N GLY A 319 11.98 8.84 11.90
CA GLY A 319 13.32 8.48 11.48
C GLY A 319 13.89 7.31 12.26
N ASP A 320 15.21 7.22 12.20
CA ASP A 320 16.03 6.19 12.84
C ASP A 320 16.59 6.61 14.22
N SER A 321 17.69 5.96 14.67
CA SER A 321 18.33 6.26 15.94
C SER A 321 18.89 7.68 16.06
N THR A 322 19.23 8.32 14.94
CA THR A 322 19.76 9.69 14.94
C THR A 322 18.67 10.75 15.13
N VAL A 323 17.41 10.34 15.08
CA VAL A 323 16.22 11.17 15.38
C VAL A 323 15.55 10.76 16.69
N LYS A 324 15.66 9.47 17.08
CA LYS A 324 14.95 8.86 18.20
C LYS A 324 15.06 9.69 19.48
N ASN A 325 13.96 9.72 20.23
CA ASN A 325 13.95 10.23 21.58
C ASN A 325 14.67 9.26 22.53
N GLU A 326 15.61 9.76 23.34
CA GLU A 326 16.24 9.03 24.42
C GLU A 326 15.69 9.53 25.76
N ASP A 327 15.04 8.63 26.49
CA ASP A 327 14.44 8.95 27.78
C ASP A 327 15.48 9.06 28.90
N SER A 328 16.67 8.45 28.70
CA SER A 328 17.83 8.59 29.56
C SER A 328 19.09 8.70 28.71
N ASP A 329 20.09 9.45 29.18
CA ASP A 329 21.39 9.55 28.54
C ASP A 329 22.39 8.52 29.05
N GLU A 330 21.94 7.42 29.66
CA GLU A 330 22.80 6.35 30.17
C GLU A 330 23.78 5.84 29.11
N ALA A 331 23.31 5.70 27.86
CA ALA A 331 24.15 5.38 26.70
C ALA A 331 24.88 6.61 26.16
N GLY A 332 24.51 7.81 26.55
CA GLY A 332 25.02 9.09 26.05
C GLY A 332 24.76 9.34 24.58
N MET A 333 23.77 8.64 23.98
CA MET A 333 23.36 8.80 22.59
C MET A 333 22.07 9.59 22.52
N TRP A 334 22.07 10.65 21.71
CA TRP A 334 20.93 11.55 21.54
C TRP A 334 20.57 11.69 20.07
N GLY A 335 19.29 11.61 19.78
CA GLY A 335 18.74 11.98 18.48
C GLY A 335 18.35 13.46 18.46
N TRP A 336 18.41 14.13 17.31
CA TRP A 336 17.99 15.53 17.20
C TRP A 336 16.48 15.72 17.50
N GLY A 337 15.66 14.69 17.29
CA GLY A 337 14.23 14.71 17.61
C GLY A 337 13.94 14.84 19.12
N SER A 338 14.88 14.47 20.00
CA SER A 338 14.71 14.61 21.45
C SER A 338 14.90 16.05 21.94
N VAL A 339 15.53 16.89 21.15
CA VAL A 339 15.85 18.29 21.53
C VAL A 339 15.21 19.33 20.61
N ILE A 340 14.64 18.93 19.48
CA ILE A 340 14.12 19.88 18.49
C ILE A 340 12.96 20.72 19.02
N ASN A 341 12.19 20.19 19.97
CA ASN A 341 11.10 20.90 20.63
C ASN A 341 11.57 22.17 21.37
N GLU A 342 12.84 22.23 21.80
CA GLU A 342 13.43 23.40 22.43
C GLU A 342 13.40 24.65 21.51
N LEU A 343 13.37 24.43 20.18
CA LEU A 343 13.44 25.46 19.16
C LEU A 343 12.07 26.00 18.70
N PHE A 344 10.98 25.32 19.08
CA PHE A 344 9.62 25.70 18.65
C PHE A 344 8.85 26.42 19.74
N ASP A 345 7.94 27.31 19.31
CA ASP A 345 7.02 28.02 20.17
C ASP A 345 5.87 27.08 20.59
N HIS A 346 5.90 26.61 21.81
CA HIS A 346 4.94 25.65 22.35
C HIS A 346 3.54 26.21 22.53
N ASP A 347 3.37 27.53 22.47
CA ASP A 347 2.04 28.15 22.49
C ASP A 347 1.34 28.08 21.12
N ARG A 348 2.10 27.71 20.06
CA ARG A 348 1.62 27.69 18.68
C ARG A 348 1.68 26.31 18.02
N ILE A 349 2.57 25.42 18.48
CA ILE A 349 2.75 24.07 17.92
C ILE A 349 3.18 23.08 19.00
N SER A 350 2.66 21.88 18.95
CA SER A 350 3.16 20.76 19.74
C SER A 350 4.16 19.93 18.92
N VAL A 351 5.08 19.23 19.59
CA VAL A 351 6.09 18.38 18.94
C VAL A 351 6.00 16.97 19.50
N GLU A 352 5.90 15.97 18.62
CA GLU A 352 5.92 14.55 18.95
C GLU A 352 7.04 13.83 18.18
N ASN A 353 7.91 13.12 18.90
CA ASN A 353 8.98 12.34 18.29
C ASN A 353 8.61 10.84 18.28
N HIS A 354 8.29 10.32 17.10
CA HIS A 354 7.93 8.92 16.86
C HIS A 354 9.06 8.11 16.18
N ALA A 355 10.26 8.66 16.10
CA ALA A 355 11.40 7.96 15.53
C ALA A 355 11.73 6.67 16.29
N MET A 356 12.30 5.67 15.62
CA MET A 356 12.66 4.39 16.23
C MET A 356 14.05 3.94 15.80
N ALA A 357 14.89 3.69 16.79
CA ALA A 357 16.27 3.24 16.57
C ALA A 357 16.33 1.97 15.71
N GLY A 358 17.26 1.95 14.75
CA GLY A 358 17.52 0.80 13.90
C GLY A 358 16.53 0.60 12.77
N ARG A 359 15.59 1.53 12.52
CA ARG A 359 14.63 1.42 11.40
C ARG A 359 15.14 2.13 10.17
N SER A 360 14.87 1.54 9.02
CA SER A 360 14.92 2.18 7.71
C SER A 360 13.53 2.74 7.38
N ALA A 361 13.41 3.49 6.27
CA ALA A 361 12.11 3.95 5.79
C ALA A 361 11.16 2.77 5.55
N ARG A 362 11.65 1.68 4.93
CA ARG A 362 10.88 0.45 4.74
C ARG A 362 10.41 -0.18 6.05
N THR A 363 11.32 -0.46 6.97
CA THR A 363 10.96 -1.19 8.20
C THR A 363 10.10 -0.36 9.14
N PHE A 364 10.19 0.97 9.10
CA PHE A 364 9.28 1.86 9.81
C PHE A 364 7.85 1.73 9.31
N LEU A 365 7.67 1.60 7.98
CA LEU A 365 6.39 1.35 7.35
C LEU A 365 5.89 -0.08 7.64
N ASP A 366 6.74 -1.10 7.44
CA ASP A 366 6.39 -2.52 7.58
C ASP A 366 5.91 -2.88 8.99
N GLU A 367 6.42 -2.20 10.02
CA GLU A 367 6.04 -2.41 11.42
C GLU A 367 4.75 -1.68 11.82
N GLY A 368 4.05 -1.03 10.87
CA GLY A 368 2.83 -0.27 11.15
C GLY A 368 3.06 1.00 11.97
N ARG A 369 4.32 1.47 12.12
CA ARG A 369 4.63 2.69 12.88
C ARG A 369 4.12 3.94 12.19
N TRP A 370 4.20 3.94 10.85
CA TRP A 370 3.65 5.02 10.05
C TRP A 370 2.13 5.07 10.10
N ASP A 371 1.45 3.93 10.11
CA ASP A 371 -0.01 3.85 10.11
C ASP A 371 -0.61 4.59 11.33
N LYS A 372 0.06 4.48 12.49
CA LYS A 372 -0.34 5.21 13.71
C LYS A 372 -0.28 6.73 13.54
N ILE A 373 0.81 7.23 12.93
CA ILE A 373 0.98 8.66 12.67
C ILE A 373 -0.01 9.11 11.61
N TYR A 374 -0.13 8.37 10.51
CA TYR A 374 -1.08 8.64 9.44
C TYR A 374 -2.51 8.81 9.96
N ASN A 375 -2.95 7.92 10.88
CA ASN A 375 -4.29 7.99 11.47
C ASN A 375 -4.47 9.23 12.38
N ALA A 376 -3.40 9.73 12.99
CA ALA A 376 -3.44 10.91 13.86
C ALA A 376 -3.31 12.25 13.11
N LEU A 377 -2.77 12.23 11.88
CA LEU A 377 -2.55 13.44 11.08
C LEU A 377 -3.85 14.19 10.78
N GLN A 378 -3.78 15.51 10.91
CA GLN A 378 -4.84 16.45 10.58
C GLN A 378 -4.34 17.55 9.64
N PRO A 379 -5.23 18.24 8.91
CA PRO A 379 -4.84 19.39 8.09
C PRO A 379 -4.07 20.44 8.89
N GLY A 380 -2.93 20.87 8.33
CA GLY A 380 -2.03 21.83 8.96
C GLY A 380 -0.95 21.25 9.86
N ASP A 381 -0.95 19.95 10.14
CA ASP A 381 0.16 19.27 10.82
C ASP A 381 1.41 19.24 9.95
N PHE A 382 2.56 19.00 10.58
CA PHE A 382 3.84 18.87 9.91
C PHE A 382 4.47 17.51 10.19
N VAL A 383 5.23 17.00 9.23
CA VAL A 383 6.03 15.77 9.42
C VAL A 383 7.46 16.01 8.95
N LEU A 384 8.43 15.97 9.88
CA LEU A 384 9.87 15.93 9.56
C LEU A 384 10.29 14.48 9.39
N ILE A 385 10.84 14.15 8.22
CA ILE A 385 11.14 12.78 7.80
C ILE A 385 12.64 12.63 7.53
N GLN A 386 13.34 11.82 8.33
CA GLN A 386 14.75 11.52 8.12
C GLN A 386 15.04 10.03 8.25
N PHE A 387 15.44 9.40 7.17
CA PHE A 387 15.98 8.04 7.10
C PHE A 387 17.28 8.05 6.29
N GLY A 388 17.98 6.90 6.21
CA GLY A 388 19.19 6.73 5.38
C GLY A 388 20.33 5.98 6.06
N HIS A 389 20.44 5.98 7.39
CA HIS A 389 21.53 5.31 8.09
C HIS A 389 21.42 3.78 8.09
N ASN A 390 20.20 3.25 8.03
CA ASN A 390 19.91 1.81 8.05
C ASN A 390 19.50 1.26 6.67
N ASP A 391 19.15 2.13 5.76
CA ASP A 391 18.50 1.87 4.48
C ASP A 391 19.44 1.22 3.45
N GLY A 392 20.75 1.46 3.59
CA GLY A 392 21.79 0.82 2.79
C GLY A 392 22.24 -0.57 3.27
N GLY A 393 21.59 -1.14 4.29
CA GLY A 393 21.90 -2.47 4.81
C GLY A 393 21.36 -3.60 3.92
N ASP A 394 21.53 -4.84 4.41
CA ASP A 394 20.99 -6.01 3.71
C ASP A 394 19.46 -5.97 3.67
N ILE A 395 18.88 -6.37 2.52
CA ILE A 395 17.43 -6.36 2.31
C ILE A 395 16.76 -7.55 3.00
N ASN A 396 17.32 -8.76 2.85
CA ASN A 396 16.71 -10.02 3.32
C ASN A 396 17.70 -10.95 4.03
N THR A 397 18.81 -10.42 4.51
CA THR A 397 19.78 -11.12 5.34
C THR A 397 20.13 -10.27 6.56
N GLY A 398 20.81 -10.82 7.54
CA GLY A 398 21.21 -10.10 8.75
C GLY A 398 20.01 -9.46 9.46
N LYS A 399 20.06 -8.13 9.66
CA LYS A 399 18.94 -7.37 10.24
C LYS A 399 17.80 -7.11 9.26
N ALA A 400 17.98 -7.45 7.97
CA ALA A 400 16.99 -7.40 6.89
C ALA A 400 16.20 -6.07 6.80
N ARG A 401 16.91 -4.95 6.86
CA ARG A 401 16.30 -3.61 6.91
C ARG A 401 16.63 -2.71 5.72
N GLY A 402 17.50 -3.16 4.81
CA GLY A 402 17.85 -2.42 3.61
C GLY A 402 16.70 -2.31 2.60
N GLU A 403 16.91 -1.45 1.62
CA GLU A 403 16.01 -1.13 0.52
C GLU A 403 16.76 -1.15 -0.80
N LEU A 404 16.05 -1.10 -1.94
CA LEU A 404 16.71 -0.87 -3.21
C LEU A 404 17.27 0.56 -3.23
N HIS A 405 18.47 0.71 -3.78
CA HIS A 405 19.08 2.03 -3.97
C HIS A 405 18.37 2.80 -5.08
N GLY A 406 18.22 4.09 -4.91
CA GLY A 406 17.61 4.98 -5.91
C GLY A 406 16.41 5.74 -5.41
N SER A 407 15.85 6.57 -6.31
CA SER A 407 14.66 7.37 -6.06
C SER A 407 13.50 7.02 -7.01
N GLY A 408 13.68 6.04 -7.90
CA GLY A 408 12.68 5.58 -8.88
C GLY A 408 11.58 4.71 -8.28
N ASP A 409 10.85 4.02 -9.16
CA ASP A 409 9.74 3.14 -8.81
C ASP A 409 10.12 1.64 -8.90
N GLU A 410 11.42 1.37 -9.06
CA GLU A 410 11.94 0.02 -9.16
C GLU A 410 11.62 -0.77 -7.89
N SER A 411 11.29 -2.04 -8.10
CA SER A 411 10.95 -2.96 -7.02
C SER A 411 11.42 -4.37 -7.32
N LYS A 412 11.60 -5.16 -6.27
CA LYS A 412 11.95 -6.58 -6.37
C LYS A 412 11.33 -7.36 -5.21
N VAL A 413 10.94 -8.61 -5.48
CA VAL A 413 10.42 -9.51 -4.43
C VAL A 413 11.56 -10.18 -3.69
N PHE A 414 11.50 -10.19 -2.36
CA PHE A 414 12.44 -10.87 -1.49
C PHE A 414 11.70 -11.71 -0.45
N LYS A 415 12.25 -12.88 -0.13
CA LYS A 415 11.77 -13.68 1.00
C LYS A 415 12.38 -13.14 2.29
N MET A 416 11.53 -12.68 3.23
CA MET A 416 11.98 -12.10 4.49
C MET A 416 12.31 -13.17 5.53
N PRO A 417 13.48 -13.12 6.20
CA PRO A 417 13.90 -14.16 7.12
C PRO A 417 13.04 -14.21 8.40
N SER A 418 12.58 -13.07 8.88
CA SER A 418 11.79 -12.96 10.12
C SER A 418 10.40 -13.57 10.02
N THR A 419 9.77 -13.48 8.84
CA THR A 419 8.38 -13.91 8.62
C THR A 419 8.27 -15.12 7.71
N GLY A 420 9.34 -15.46 6.95
CA GLY A 420 9.31 -16.45 5.88
C GLY A 420 8.44 -16.05 4.68
N ARG A 421 7.89 -14.82 4.69
CA ARG A 421 6.97 -14.29 3.66
C ARG A 421 7.75 -13.58 2.56
N ASN A 422 7.19 -13.58 1.37
CA ASN A 422 7.70 -12.77 0.27
C ASN A 422 7.15 -11.35 0.38
N GLN A 423 8.05 -10.38 0.19
CA GLN A 423 7.75 -8.96 0.26
C GLN A 423 8.28 -8.26 -0.98
N VAL A 424 7.51 -7.35 -1.54
CA VAL A 424 7.98 -6.41 -2.56
C VAL A 424 8.77 -5.32 -1.85
N VAL A 425 10.04 -5.17 -2.22
CA VAL A 425 10.91 -4.10 -1.73
C VAL A 425 11.12 -3.09 -2.83
N TYR A 426 10.88 -1.84 -2.52
CA TYR A 426 11.02 -0.69 -3.42
C TYR A 426 12.32 0.07 -3.16
N THR A 427 12.54 1.12 -3.95
CA THR A 427 13.67 2.03 -3.73
C THR A 427 13.48 2.88 -2.48
N TYR A 428 14.58 3.36 -1.91
CA TYR A 428 14.57 4.33 -0.80
C TYR A 428 13.67 5.55 -1.08
N GLY A 429 13.80 6.16 -2.25
CA GLY A 429 12.99 7.32 -2.59
C GLY A 429 11.51 6.99 -2.81
N TRP A 430 11.16 5.75 -3.18
CA TRP A 430 9.77 5.31 -3.21
C TRP A 430 9.13 5.34 -1.82
N TYR A 431 9.84 4.84 -0.79
CA TYR A 431 9.33 4.87 0.60
C TYR A 431 9.18 6.32 1.10
N LEU A 432 10.11 7.20 0.79
CA LEU A 432 9.97 8.61 1.14
C LEU A 432 8.76 9.26 0.45
N ARG A 433 8.53 8.98 -0.84
CA ARG A 433 7.35 9.48 -1.55
C ARG A 433 6.05 8.90 -0.97
N LYS A 434 6.07 7.66 -0.48
CA LYS A 434 4.90 7.09 0.22
C LYS A 434 4.52 7.94 1.42
N PHE A 435 5.47 8.30 2.29
CA PHE A 435 5.22 9.17 3.43
C PHE A 435 4.74 10.56 3.00
N ILE A 436 5.33 11.14 1.95
CA ILE A 436 4.93 12.43 1.41
C ILE A 436 3.46 12.41 0.94
N MET A 437 3.10 11.41 0.13
CA MET A 437 1.75 11.31 -0.42
C MET A 437 0.70 11.10 0.67
N ASP A 438 1.00 10.26 1.65
CA ASP A 438 0.12 9.99 2.77
C ASP A 438 -0.10 11.22 3.66
N ALA A 439 0.97 11.96 3.97
CA ALA A 439 0.87 13.20 4.74
C ALA A 439 0.04 14.26 3.99
N LYS A 440 0.31 14.47 2.71
CA LYS A 440 -0.44 15.42 1.87
C LYS A 440 -1.91 15.06 1.74
N GLU A 441 -2.24 13.78 1.66
CA GLU A 441 -3.63 13.31 1.65
C GLU A 441 -4.41 13.71 2.89
N LYS A 442 -3.73 13.70 4.05
CA LYS A 442 -4.30 14.17 5.32
C LYS A 442 -4.29 15.70 5.47
N GLY A 443 -3.81 16.43 4.45
CA GLY A 443 -3.63 17.88 4.53
C GLY A 443 -2.46 18.33 5.40
N ALA A 444 -1.57 17.38 5.79
CA ALA A 444 -0.35 17.67 6.52
C ALA A 444 0.79 18.06 5.56
N ILE A 445 1.81 18.71 6.10
CA ILE A 445 2.95 19.27 5.35
C ILE A 445 4.19 18.41 5.60
N PRO A 446 4.60 17.55 4.66
CA PRO A 446 5.81 16.75 4.77
C PRO A 446 7.05 17.59 4.44
N ILE A 447 8.13 17.35 5.21
CA ILE A 447 9.44 17.97 5.05
C ILE A 447 10.48 16.86 5.10
N ILE A 448 11.21 16.67 4.01
CA ILE A 448 12.25 15.65 3.88
C ILE A 448 13.59 16.22 4.27
N LEU A 449 14.33 15.45 5.08
CA LEU A 449 15.69 15.77 5.47
C LEU A 449 16.67 14.76 4.87
N SER A 450 17.81 15.21 4.35
CA SER A 450 18.95 14.29 4.18
C SER A 450 19.43 13.83 5.55
N HIS A 451 19.92 12.58 5.66
CA HIS A 451 20.34 12.06 6.97
C HIS A 451 21.57 12.79 7.52
N THR A 452 21.70 12.85 8.84
CA THR A 452 22.81 13.52 9.54
C THR A 452 24.18 13.03 9.04
N PRO A 453 25.23 13.87 9.08
CA PRO A 453 26.59 13.44 8.73
C PRO A 453 27.12 12.40 9.71
N ARG A 454 28.03 11.57 9.24
CA ARG A 454 28.83 10.65 10.07
C ARG A 454 30.16 11.29 10.39
N ASN A 455 30.75 10.96 11.54
CA ASN A 455 32.11 11.37 11.89
C ASN A 455 33.15 10.57 11.08
N LYS A 456 33.09 10.70 9.78
CA LYS A 456 34.02 10.12 8.82
C LYS A 456 34.64 11.20 7.98
N TRP A 457 35.97 11.16 7.86
CA TRP A 457 36.73 12.23 7.25
C TRP A 457 37.59 11.74 6.09
N HIS A 458 37.65 12.53 5.05
CA HIS A 458 38.53 12.41 3.90
C HIS A 458 39.43 13.66 3.87
N GLY A 459 40.65 13.56 4.47
CA GLY A 459 41.48 14.74 4.77
C GLY A 459 40.75 15.66 5.76
N ASP A 460 40.55 16.91 5.38
CA ASP A 460 39.87 17.93 6.19
C ASP A 460 38.37 18.02 5.91
N SER A 461 37.85 17.18 5.01
CA SER A 461 36.44 17.19 4.64
C SER A 461 35.69 16.04 5.31
N ILE A 462 34.51 16.32 5.87
CA ILE A 462 33.60 15.31 6.40
C ILE A 462 32.86 14.61 5.26
N GLU A 463 32.58 13.31 5.41
CA GLU A 463 31.89 12.50 4.40
C GLU A 463 30.50 13.08 4.10
N SER A 464 30.20 13.27 2.82
CA SER A 464 28.92 13.76 2.33
C SER A 464 28.09 12.65 1.72
N ASN A 465 26.77 12.68 1.93
CA ASN A 465 25.80 11.79 1.29
C ASN A 465 25.14 12.38 0.03
N ALA A 466 25.61 13.54 -0.44
CA ALA A 466 25.03 14.31 -1.54
C ALA A 466 24.96 13.56 -2.89
N SER A 467 25.75 12.49 -3.08
CA SER A 467 25.73 11.65 -4.29
C SER A 467 24.92 10.35 -4.13
N THR A 468 24.41 10.07 -2.94
CA THR A 468 23.71 8.82 -2.60
C THR A 468 22.35 9.11 -1.94
N PHE A 469 22.16 8.72 -0.70
CA PHE A 469 20.89 8.89 0.03
C PHE A 469 20.42 10.34 0.13
N GLY A 470 21.33 11.31 0.26
CA GLY A 470 20.98 12.73 0.25
C GLY A 470 20.40 13.19 -1.09
N ARG A 471 21.00 12.72 -2.21
CA ARG A 471 20.44 12.95 -3.55
C ARG A 471 19.07 12.33 -3.71
N TRP A 472 18.92 11.06 -3.37
CA TRP A 472 17.64 10.35 -3.50
C TRP A 472 16.54 10.94 -2.61
N ALA A 473 16.89 11.44 -1.42
CA ALA A 473 15.96 12.17 -0.56
C ALA A 473 15.49 13.48 -1.21
N ARG A 474 16.41 14.24 -1.81
CA ARG A 474 16.09 15.46 -2.57
C ARG A 474 15.17 15.16 -3.75
N GLU A 475 15.52 14.18 -4.58
CA GLU A 475 14.73 13.75 -5.74
C GLU A 475 13.33 13.26 -5.33
N ALA A 476 13.22 12.57 -4.19
CA ALA A 476 11.93 12.14 -3.65
C ALA A 476 11.06 13.32 -3.20
N ALA A 477 11.66 14.33 -2.54
CA ALA A 477 10.98 15.55 -2.15
C ALA A 477 10.49 16.35 -3.36
N GLU A 478 11.36 16.54 -4.37
CA GLU A 478 11.03 17.23 -5.62
C GLU A 478 9.87 16.53 -6.36
N ARG A 479 9.94 15.21 -6.53
CA ARG A 479 8.88 14.42 -7.19
C ARG A 479 7.56 14.39 -6.39
N GLY A 480 7.64 14.48 -5.08
CA GLY A 480 6.48 14.53 -4.20
C GLY A 480 5.97 15.95 -3.92
N ASP A 481 6.61 16.97 -4.49
CA ASP A 481 6.33 18.39 -4.23
C ASP A 481 6.30 18.67 -2.71
N ALA A 482 7.40 18.34 -2.02
CA ALA A 482 7.60 18.54 -0.59
C ALA A 482 8.84 19.42 -0.34
N CYS A 483 8.88 20.07 0.81
CA CYS A 483 10.07 20.78 1.26
C CYS A 483 11.25 19.81 1.43
N PHE A 484 12.46 20.25 1.08
CA PHE A 484 13.69 19.51 1.35
C PHE A 484 14.70 20.36 2.10
N ILE A 485 15.32 19.78 3.13
CA ILE A 485 16.42 20.39 3.88
C ILE A 485 17.65 19.49 3.78
N ASP A 486 18.75 20.03 3.26
CA ASP A 486 20.03 19.32 3.20
C ASP A 486 20.74 19.34 4.55
N LEU A 487 20.17 18.62 5.53
CA LEU A 487 20.69 18.54 6.89
C LEU A 487 22.15 18.05 6.92
N ASN A 488 22.47 17.07 6.05
CA ASN A 488 23.84 16.55 5.95
C ASN A 488 24.84 17.65 5.61
N SER A 489 24.53 18.48 4.64
CA SER A 489 25.41 19.59 4.23
C SER A 489 25.51 20.67 5.29
N ILE A 490 24.37 21.08 5.89
CA ILE A 490 24.34 22.16 6.89
C ILE A 490 25.12 21.73 8.15
N SER A 491 24.80 20.57 8.72
CA SER A 491 25.50 20.03 9.89
C SER A 491 26.96 19.69 9.59
N GLY A 492 27.22 19.12 8.39
CA GLY A 492 28.58 18.77 7.95
C GLY A 492 29.50 19.97 7.86
N LYS A 493 29.04 21.10 7.32
CA LYS A 493 29.83 22.36 7.28
C LYS A 493 30.17 22.87 8.67
N LYS A 494 29.25 22.81 9.63
CA LYS A 494 29.48 23.20 11.01
C LYS A 494 30.55 22.33 11.69
N LEU A 495 30.41 20.99 11.52
CA LEU A 495 31.40 20.04 12.04
C LEU A 495 32.78 20.24 11.38
N GLN A 496 32.80 20.46 10.07
CA GLN A 496 34.04 20.73 9.33
C GLN A 496 34.74 22.01 9.79
N ALA A 497 33.99 23.07 10.10
CA ALA A 497 34.51 24.31 10.66
C ALA A 497 35.10 24.13 12.07
N LEU A 498 34.59 23.18 12.85
CA LEU A 498 35.15 22.80 14.17
C LEU A 498 36.45 22.02 14.03
N GLY A 499 36.65 21.32 12.91
CA GLY A 499 37.77 20.42 12.69
C GLY A 499 37.56 19.03 13.30
N LYS A 500 38.30 18.05 12.84
CA LYS A 500 38.14 16.63 13.15
C LYS A 500 38.22 16.33 14.66
N GLU A 501 39.17 16.91 15.39
CA GLU A 501 39.35 16.63 16.81
C GLU A 501 38.17 17.13 17.65
N LYS A 502 37.76 18.38 17.46
CA LYS A 502 36.63 18.96 18.21
C LYS A 502 35.32 18.31 17.85
N SER A 503 35.12 17.95 16.57
CA SER A 503 33.92 17.28 16.11
C SER A 503 33.70 15.90 16.72
N ALA A 504 34.74 15.21 17.17
CA ALA A 504 34.63 13.92 17.83
C ALA A 504 33.73 13.96 19.08
N SER A 505 33.70 15.07 19.83
CA SER A 505 32.83 15.24 21.00
C SER A 505 31.34 15.37 20.69
N TYR A 506 30.97 15.61 19.42
CA TYR A 506 29.57 15.66 18.93
C TYR A 506 29.01 14.28 18.63
N PHE A 507 29.83 13.22 18.72
CA PHE A 507 29.45 11.84 18.52
C PHE A 507 29.69 11.02 19.79
N LYS A 508 28.97 9.91 19.91
CA LYS A 508 29.05 9.04 21.09
C LYS A 508 29.20 7.59 20.67
N ASN A 509 30.25 6.95 21.14
CA ASN A 509 30.59 5.54 20.99
C ASN A 509 30.88 5.06 19.56
N ASP A 510 30.41 5.74 18.52
CA ASP A 510 30.69 5.42 17.12
C ASP A 510 30.66 6.68 16.23
N HIS A 511 30.74 6.45 14.92
CA HIS A 511 30.78 7.55 13.95
C HIS A 511 29.41 8.07 13.50
N SER A 512 28.30 7.51 13.99
CA SER A 512 26.95 7.83 13.53
C SER A 512 26.06 8.45 14.60
N HIS A 513 26.14 7.96 15.83
CA HIS A 513 25.27 8.41 16.91
C HIS A 513 25.79 9.68 17.56
N SER A 514 24.93 10.67 17.72
CA SER A 514 25.28 11.97 18.29
C SER A 514 25.33 11.92 19.81
N SER A 515 26.20 12.75 20.40
CA SER A 515 26.07 13.21 21.78
C SER A 515 24.97 14.26 21.89
N LEU A 516 24.62 14.72 23.10
CA LEU A 516 23.65 15.81 23.28
C LEU A 516 24.06 17.08 22.49
N ALA A 517 25.35 17.43 22.49
CA ALA A 517 25.85 18.55 21.70
C ALA A 517 25.65 18.34 20.19
N GLY A 518 25.88 17.12 19.71
CA GLY A 518 25.66 16.76 18.32
C GLY A 518 24.17 16.78 17.94
N ALA A 519 23.29 16.32 18.81
CA ALA A 519 21.85 16.37 18.61
C ALA A 519 21.34 17.83 18.50
N ARG A 520 21.81 18.72 19.39
CA ARG A 520 21.50 20.16 19.33
C ARG A 520 22.04 20.82 18.07
N LEU A 521 23.28 20.53 17.65
CA LEU A 521 23.83 21.02 16.39
C LEU A 521 22.96 20.63 15.20
N ASN A 522 22.48 19.37 15.15
CA ASN A 522 21.60 18.90 14.09
C ASN A 522 20.21 19.58 14.15
N ALA A 523 19.62 19.74 15.32
CA ALA A 523 18.35 20.45 15.50
C ALA A 523 18.45 21.93 15.06
N GLU A 524 19.52 22.63 15.46
CA GLU A 524 19.80 24.00 15.01
C GLU A 524 20.03 24.09 13.50
N SER A 525 20.64 23.06 12.90
CA SER A 525 20.84 22.99 11.44
C SER A 525 19.50 22.76 10.71
N ILE A 526 18.56 22.04 11.29
CA ILE A 526 17.19 21.93 10.76
C ILE A 526 16.50 23.29 10.81
N ALA A 527 16.57 24.00 11.94
CA ALA A 527 15.97 25.34 12.05
C ALA A 527 16.59 26.35 11.09
N GLU A 528 17.89 26.25 10.80
CA GLU A 528 18.57 27.04 9.76
C GLU A 528 18.00 26.69 8.39
N GLY A 529 17.96 25.41 8.02
CA GLY A 529 17.43 24.95 6.75
C GLY A 529 15.95 25.30 6.54
N LEU A 530 15.13 25.31 7.61
CA LEU A 530 13.75 25.80 7.53
C LEU A 530 13.67 27.27 7.14
N ARG A 531 14.55 28.10 7.68
CA ARG A 531 14.61 29.54 7.34
C ARG A 531 15.09 29.77 5.90
N GLU A 532 16.10 29.02 5.46
CA GLU A 532 16.69 29.15 4.13
C GLU A 532 15.73 28.68 3.02
N THR A 533 15.05 27.57 3.23
CA THR A 533 14.16 26.95 2.23
C THR A 533 12.77 27.59 2.18
N GLY A 534 12.42 28.41 3.16
CA GLY A 534 11.10 29.05 3.22
C GLY A 534 9.94 28.11 3.57
N CYS A 535 10.23 26.88 4.03
CA CYS A 535 9.20 25.96 4.51
C CYS A 535 8.36 26.60 5.63
N THR A 536 7.04 26.50 5.55
CA THR A 536 6.10 27.20 6.46
C THR A 536 6.26 26.81 7.92
N LEU A 537 6.84 25.65 8.23
CA LEU A 537 7.18 25.27 9.61
C LEU A 537 8.11 26.28 10.30
N LYS A 538 8.90 27.07 9.55
CA LYS A 538 9.76 28.14 10.11
C LYS A 538 8.99 29.15 10.95
N ASP A 539 7.73 29.39 10.63
CA ASP A 539 6.89 30.40 11.27
C ASP A 539 6.51 30.03 12.71
N PHE A 540 6.77 28.78 13.10
CA PHE A 540 6.57 28.25 14.44
C PHE A 540 7.87 28.18 15.27
N LEU A 541 9.01 28.58 14.70
CA LEU A 541 10.26 28.67 15.45
C LEU A 541 10.21 29.85 16.44
N LYS A 542 10.79 29.64 17.63
CA LYS A 542 11.02 30.74 18.57
C LYS A 542 11.83 31.87 17.91
N GLU A 543 11.50 33.09 18.22
CA GLU A 543 12.35 34.23 17.86
C GLU A 543 13.74 34.04 18.47
N LYS A 544 14.79 34.26 17.66
CA LYS A 544 16.14 34.28 18.22
C LYS A 544 16.21 35.45 19.19
N THR A 545 16.21 35.18 20.48
CA THR A 545 16.58 36.20 21.46
C THR A 545 17.98 36.67 21.07
N GLN A 546 18.11 37.89 20.59
CA GLN A 546 19.41 38.51 20.44
C GLN A 546 20.02 38.50 21.86
N GLN A 547 20.98 37.62 22.08
CA GLN A 547 21.81 37.78 23.27
C GLN A 547 22.56 39.13 23.12
N PRO A 548 22.51 39.99 24.15
CA PRO A 548 23.15 41.27 24.16
C PRO A 548 24.65 41.17 24.03
#